data_aff9c486d9b2288bb511bafbf6499a1b
#
_entry.id   aff9c486d9b2288bb511bafbf6499a1b
#
_cell.length_a   1.000
_cell.length_b   1.000
_cell.length_c   1.000
_cell.angle_alpha   90.00
_cell.angle_beta   90.00
_cell.angle_gamma   90.00
#
_symmetry.space_group_name_H-M   'P 1'
#
loop_
_entity.id
_entity.type
_entity.pdbx_description
1 polymer ?
#
loop_
_entity_poly.entity_id
_entity_poly.type
_entity_poly.pdbx_seq_one_letter_code
_entity_poly.pdbx_strand_id
1 'polypeptide(L)'
;MDLRHNGRNNEYVTNQRSLCSPKSVNYKMSAKKFRHITVTAVVIANMVGTGVFTSLGFQLLDIRSGFVLLMLWAVGGLAALCGAMTYAELGAAMPRSGGEYNFLTRIYHPAAGFVSGWVSVTIGFAGPVALAAMTFAAYATTVMPGEPSAILEKSLAAGLLIILTCVHATNRRNSGAIQLIFTILKVAVIVLFCIAAIVLVDSPQPVNFFPSEGDGALLTSGEFAVALIYVSYAYAGWNAATYLSSELEEPQRTLPWILMTGTLVVMTLYVALNFVFLYAASMDSMAGELEVGYIAAEVAFGDVGGRFTGIVLAMLLVSTVSAMTMAGPRVIQVIGEDFPTIGVLGRKNKDGIPANAIILQSSIAMLFILSSTFESILVFAGFTLALNSFATVLGIFILRWKQPDLERPYRTFLYPLPPLIYLTLTGWTLWFVLLSRPVEGLFGLGIIGSGLLLYFFSSFKAANTT
;
A
#
# COMPACT_ATOMS: atom_id res chain seq x y z
N MET A 1 -24.58 -31.86 -50.21
CA MET A 1 -23.94 -32.65 -49.14
C MET A 1 -23.60 -31.67 -48.01
N ASP A 2 -24.42 -31.74 -46.97
CA ASP A 2 -24.53 -30.77 -45.87
C ASP A 2 -23.29 -30.73 -44.98
N LEU A 3 -22.79 -29.53 -44.66
CA LEU A 3 -21.89 -29.28 -43.57
C LEU A 3 -22.59 -28.43 -42.50
N ARG A 4 -23.37 -29.06 -41.64
CA ARG A 4 -23.81 -28.53 -40.34
C ARG A 4 -22.80 -28.97 -39.27
N HIS A 5 -21.87 -28.10 -38.91
CA HIS A 5 -21.19 -28.16 -37.63
C HIS A 5 -20.58 -26.76 -37.32
N ASN A 6 -21.29 -25.94 -36.61
CA ASN A 6 -20.70 -24.92 -35.70
C ASN A 6 -21.78 -24.08 -34.94
N GLY A 7 -22.65 -24.74 -34.18
CA GLY A 7 -23.69 -24.05 -33.40
C GLY A 7 -23.44 -23.98 -31.91
N ARG A 8 -22.50 -24.76 -31.33
CA ARG A 8 -22.37 -24.87 -29.87
C ARG A 8 -21.34 -23.96 -29.20
N ASN A 9 -20.37 -23.45 -29.97
CA ASN A 9 -19.35 -22.59 -29.38
C ASN A 9 -19.75 -21.10 -29.24
N ASN A 10 -20.80 -20.67 -29.93
CA ASN A 10 -21.26 -19.27 -29.84
C ASN A 10 -22.24 -19.02 -28.68
N GLU A 11 -22.93 -20.01 -28.16
CA GLU A 11 -23.84 -19.83 -27.02
C GLU A 11 -23.11 -19.71 -25.71
N TYR A 12 -21.94 -20.37 -25.52
CA TYR A 12 -21.13 -20.20 -24.31
C TYR A 12 -20.49 -18.81 -24.20
N VAL A 13 -20.11 -18.21 -25.32
CA VAL A 13 -19.51 -16.84 -25.33
C VAL A 13 -20.60 -15.77 -25.16
N THR A 14 -21.81 -15.99 -25.61
CA THR A 14 -22.94 -15.05 -25.47
C THR A 14 -23.51 -15.07 -24.07
N ASN A 15 -23.55 -16.22 -23.40
CA ASN A 15 -24.04 -16.31 -22.00
C ASN A 15 -23.06 -15.72 -20.97
N GLN A 16 -21.75 -15.76 -21.23
CA GLN A 16 -20.79 -15.07 -20.37
C GLN A 16 -20.82 -13.53 -20.52
N ARG A 17 -21.25 -13.02 -21.69
CA ARG A 17 -21.44 -11.56 -21.87
C ARG A 17 -22.66 -11.01 -21.14
N SER A 18 -23.66 -11.81 -20.88
CA SER A 18 -24.87 -11.39 -20.14
C SER A 18 -24.67 -11.33 -18.62
N LEU A 19 -23.69 -12.08 -18.07
CA LEU A 19 -23.35 -12.06 -16.64
C LEU A 19 -22.44 -10.86 -16.24
N CYS A 20 -21.79 -10.21 -17.21
CA CYS A 20 -20.94 -9.04 -17.02
C CYS A 20 -21.46 -7.77 -17.68
N SER A 21 -22.75 -7.72 -18.07
CA SER A 21 -23.37 -6.44 -18.46
C SER A 21 -23.59 -5.61 -17.19
N PRO A 22 -22.86 -4.51 -16.99
CA PRO A 22 -23.14 -3.64 -15.86
C PRO A 22 -24.56 -3.08 -16.06
N LYS A 23 -25.50 -3.47 -15.18
CA LYS A 23 -26.75 -2.75 -15.06
C LYS A 23 -26.37 -1.29 -14.84
N SER A 24 -26.66 -0.44 -15.80
CA SER A 24 -26.52 0.99 -15.70
C SER A 24 -27.48 1.47 -14.61
N VAL A 25 -27.05 1.36 -13.36
CA VAL A 25 -27.69 2.05 -12.26
C VAL A 25 -27.36 3.52 -12.46
N ASN A 26 -28.33 4.27 -12.97
CA ASN A 26 -28.30 5.72 -13.04
C ASN A 26 -28.22 6.29 -11.63
N TYR A 27 -27.02 6.32 -11.06
CA TYR A 27 -26.71 7.07 -9.85
C TYR A 27 -26.58 8.55 -10.22
N LYS A 28 -27.71 9.22 -10.39
CA LYS A 28 -27.80 10.68 -10.38
C LYS A 28 -27.62 11.18 -8.94
N MET A 29 -26.43 11.06 -8.40
CA MET A 29 -25.92 12.00 -7.42
C MET A 29 -24.74 12.71 -8.06
N SER A 30 -24.88 13.97 -8.35
CA SER A 30 -23.80 14.90 -8.68
C SER A 30 -22.92 15.04 -7.43
N ALA A 31 -22.16 13.97 -7.11
CA ALA A 31 -21.11 14.05 -6.13
C ALA A 31 -20.05 15.00 -6.69
N LYS A 32 -19.73 16.05 -5.95
CA LYS A 32 -18.69 17.03 -6.30
C LYS A 32 -17.40 16.26 -6.55
N LYS A 33 -16.91 16.29 -7.80
CA LYS A 33 -15.68 15.60 -8.20
C LYS A 33 -14.48 16.20 -7.49
N PHE A 34 -13.49 15.37 -7.18
CA PHE A 34 -12.27 15.82 -6.53
C PHE A 34 -11.32 16.49 -7.51
N ARG A 35 -10.73 17.62 -7.07
CA ARG A 35 -9.65 18.29 -7.80
C ARG A 35 -8.34 17.49 -7.68
N HIS A 36 -7.46 17.61 -8.67
CA HIS A 36 -6.17 16.91 -8.72
C HIS A 36 -5.32 17.10 -7.44
N ILE A 37 -5.25 18.33 -6.89
CA ILE A 37 -4.48 18.62 -5.65
C ILE A 37 -4.96 17.76 -4.47
N THR A 38 -6.28 17.61 -4.30
CA THR A 38 -6.84 16.81 -3.21
C THR A 38 -6.45 15.34 -3.35
N VAL A 39 -6.48 14.79 -4.57
CA VAL A 39 -6.16 13.39 -4.79
C VAL A 39 -4.65 13.14 -4.76
N THR A 40 -3.82 14.11 -5.18
CA THR A 40 -2.36 14.05 -4.94
C THR A 40 -2.05 13.97 -3.44
N ALA A 41 -2.73 14.78 -2.62
CA ALA A 41 -2.60 14.70 -1.17
C ALA A 41 -3.05 13.33 -0.62
N VAL A 42 -4.09 12.71 -1.20
CA VAL A 42 -4.50 11.34 -0.83
C VAL A 42 -3.41 10.32 -1.18
N VAL A 43 -2.75 10.41 -2.33
CA VAL A 43 -1.61 9.53 -2.68
C VAL A 43 -0.49 9.70 -1.67
N ILE A 44 -0.06 10.92 -1.40
CA ILE A 44 0.97 11.21 -0.39
C ILE A 44 0.56 10.66 0.99
N ALA A 45 -0.70 10.86 1.40
CA ALA A 45 -1.22 10.37 2.68
C ALA A 45 -1.18 8.84 2.81
N ASN A 46 -1.49 8.15 1.72
CA ASN A 46 -1.48 6.68 1.70
C ASN A 46 -0.05 6.12 1.71
N MET A 47 0.90 6.81 1.12
CA MET A 47 2.32 6.42 1.16
C MET A 47 2.94 6.74 2.53
N VAL A 48 2.75 7.98 3.04
CA VAL A 48 3.34 8.41 4.33
C VAL A 48 2.61 7.74 5.49
N GLY A 49 3.03 6.53 5.78
CA GLY A 49 2.52 5.68 6.86
C GLY A 49 3.63 5.24 7.81
N THR A 50 3.52 4.02 8.29
CA THR A 50 4.48 3.41 9.24
C THR A 50 5.84 3.13 8.63
N GLY A 51 5.87 2.67 7.38
CA GLY A 51 7.06 2.08 6.76
C GLY A 51 8.30 2.96 6.83
N VAL A 52 8.19 4.27 6.57
CA VAL A 52 9.35 5.17 6.60
C VAL A 52 9.91 5.42 8.00
N PHE A 53 9.09 5.28 9.04
CA PHE A 53 9.50 5.51 10.43
C PHE A 53 10.03 4.25 11.13
N THR A 54 9.90 3.08 10.52
CA THR A 54 10.21 1.79 11.15
C THR A 54 11.16 0.93 10.32
N SER A 55 11.10 0.98 8.99
CA SER A 55 11.82 0.04 8.12
C SER A 55 13.33 0.12 8.24
N LEU A 56 13.89 1.30 8.54
CA LEU A 56 15.34 1.48 8.67
C LEU A 56 15.91 0.59 9.78
N GLY A 57 15.20 0.42 10.90
CA GLY A 57 15.66 -0.44 11.99
C GLY A 57 15.92 -1.88 11.54
N PHE A 58 15.02 -2.46 10.74
CA PHE A 58 15.19 -3.81 10.18
C PHE A 58 16.26 -3.87 9.09
N GLN A 59 16.40 -2.82 8.26
CA GLN A 59 17.43 -2.75 7.23
C GLN A 59 18.84 -2.71 7.83
N LEU A 60 18.99 -2.08 8.99
CA LEU A 60 20.24 -1.97 9.73
C LEU A 60 20.73 -3.28 10.34
N LEU A 61 19.92 -4.33 10.40
CA LEU A 61 20.37 -5.66 10.85
C LEU A 61 21.35 -6.28 9.85
N ASP A 62 21.14 -6.06 8.56
CA ASP A 62 21.90 -6.70 7.49
C ASP A 62 22.80 -5.72 6.71
N ILE A 63 22.43 -4.42 6.65
CA ILE A 63 23.10 -3.40 5.85
C ILE A 63 23.68 -2.31 6.75
N ARG A 64 25.02 -2.17 6.75
CA ARG A 64 25.76 -1.22 7.59
C ARG A 64 26.49 -0.12 6.81
N SER A 65 26.10 0.12 5.55
CA SER A 65 26.62 1.22 4.72
C SER A 65 25.57 2.31 4.55
N GLY A 66 25.93 3.55 4.91
CA GLY A 66 25.03 4.72 4.75
C GLY A 66 24.71 4.99 3.27
N PHE A 67 25.70 4.82 2.38
CA PHE A 67 25.49 4.94 0.95
C PHE A 67 24.48 3.90 0.44
N VAL A 68 24.66 2.62 0.79
CA VAL A 68 23.79 1.53 0.33
C VAL A 68 22.38 1.68 0.87
N LEU A 69 22.19 2.13 2.13
CA LEU A 69 20.89 2.41 2.72
C LEU A 69 20.16 3.54 1.99
N LEU A 70 20.85 4.64 1.63
CA LEU A 70 20.22 5.70 0.84
C LEU A 70 19.89 5.22 -0.58
N MET A 71 20.78 4.43 -1.21
CA MET A 71 20.50 3.81 -2.50
C MET A 71 19.29 2.88 -2.46
N LEU A 72 19.09 2.15 -1.36
CA LEU A 72 17.94 1.29 -1.16
C LEU A 72 16.62 2.08 -1.26
N TRP A 73 16.53 3.24 -0.60
CA TRP A 73 15.37 4.12 -0.67
C TRP A 73 15.22 4.82 -2.03
N ALA A 74 16.32 5.21 -2.67
CA ALA A 74 16.31 5.80 -4.00
C ALA A 74 15.86 4.78 -5.08
N VAL A 75 16.39 3.54 -5.04
CA VAL A 75 16.03 2.46 -5.97
C VAL A 75 14.57 2.03 -5.78
N GLY A 76 14.12 1.88 -4.52
CA GLY A 76 12.73 1.57 -4.24
C GLY A 76 11.77 2.68 -4.69
N GLY A 77 12.14 3.95 -4.50
CA GLY A 77 11.41 5.11 -5.02
C GLY A 77 11.37 5.17 -6.54
N LEU A 78 12.49 4.85 -7.21
CA LEU A 78 12.55 4.72 -8.67
C LEU A 78 11.62 3.60 -9.17
N ALA A 79 11.61 2.44 -8.51
CA ALA A 79 10.70 1.36 -8.83
C ALA A 79 9.24 1.81 -8.68
N ALA A 80 8.89 2.46 -7.56
CA ALA A 80 7.55 2.99 -7.33
C ALA A 80 7.14 4.03 -8.41
N LEU A 81 8.07 4.91 -8.83
CA LEU A 81 7.82 5.88 -9.89
C LEU A 81 7.60 5.19 -11.25
N CYS A 82 8.37 4.17 -11.59
CA CYS A 82 8.20 3.36 -12.79
C CYS A 82 6.84 2.63 -12.79
N GLY A 83 6.44 2.09 -11.64
CA GLY A 83 5.11 1.52 -11.41
C GLY A 83 4.01 2.57 -11.61
N ALA A 84 4.16 3.75 -11.01
CA ALA A 84 3.21 4.86 -11.11
C ALA A 84 3.00 5.30 -12.57
N MET A 85 4.07 5.41 -13.36
CA MET A 85 4.00 5.73 -14.80
C MET A 85 3.21 4.67 -15.58
N THR A 86 3.39 3.40 -15.26
CA THR A 86 2.67 2.29 -15.89
C THR A 86 1.18 2.29 -15.52
N TYR A 87 0.86 2.46 -14.23
CA TYR A 87 -0.53 2.57 -13.76
C TYR A 87 -1.23 3.82 -14.28
N ALA A 88 -0.48 4.88 -14.54
CA ALA A 88 -1.00 6.08 -15.18
C ALA A 88 -1.56 5.78 -16.57
N GLU A 89 -0.89 4.96 -17.37
CA GLU A 89 -1.41 4.52 -18.68
C GLU A 89 -2.62 3.60 -18.52
N LEU A 90 -2.53 2.60 -17.62
CA LEU A 90 -3.65 1.69 -17.38
C LEU A 90 -4.88 2.43 -16.86
N GLY A 91 -4.71 3.36 -15.93
CA GLY A 91 -5.79 4.15 -15.36
C GLY A 91 -6.39 5.16 -16.34
N ALA A 92 -5.58 5.78 -17.21
CA ALA A 92 -6.07 6.67 -18.26
C ALA A 92 -6.86 5.91 -19.34
N ALA A 93 -6.41 4.69 -19.69
CA ALA A 93 -7.09 3.83 -20.67
C ALA A 93 -8.35 3.15 -20.10
N MET A 94 -8.39 2.90 -18.78
CA MET A 94 -9.47 2.20 -18.09
C MET A 94 -9.92 2.98 -16.83
N PRO A 95 -10.57 4.15 -16.96
CA PRO A 95 -10.82 5.11 -15.88
C PRO A 95 -11.96 4.72 -14.92
N ARG A 96 -12.20 3.41 -14.70
CA ARG A 96 -13.11 2.90 -13.67
C ARG A 96 -12.35 2.77 -12.35
N SER A 97 -12.98 3.21 -11.25
CA SER A 97 -12.47 2.98 -9.89
C SER A 97 -12.30 1.50 -9.59
N GLY A 98 -11.39 1.17 -8.67
CA GLY A 98 -11.11 -0.20 -8.24
C GLY A 98 -9.67 -0.64 -8.49
N GLY A 99 -8.82 0.23 -9.07
CA GLY A 99 -7.38 -0.03 -9.22
C GLY A 99 -7.08 -1.37 -9.88
N GLU A 100 -6.21 -2.16 -9.25
CA GLU A 100 -5.78 -3.48 -9.75
C GLU A 100 -6.93 -4.45 -9.98
N TYR A 101 -7.97 -4.45 -9.13
CA TYR A 101 -9.17 -5.26 -9.35
C TYR A 101 -9.74 -5.04 -10.74
N ASN A 102 -9.91 -3.77 -11.15
CA ASN A 102 -10.42 -3.42 -12.46
C ASN A 102 -9.43 -3.77 -13.58
N PHE A 103 -8.14 -3.49 -13.40
CA PHE A 103 -7.12 -3.73 -14.40
C PHE A 103 -6.95 -5.22 -14.69
N LEU A 104 -6.75 -6.03 -13.64
CA LEU A 104 -6.52 -7.47 -13.78
C LEU A 104 -7.75 -8.22 -14.32
N THR A 105 -8.97 -7.78 -13.94
CA THR A 105 -10.21 -8.30 -14.52
C THR A 105 -10.24 -8.11 -16.03
N ARG A 106 -9.89 -6.93 -16.52
CA ARG A 106 -10.00 -6.57 -17.95
C ARG A 106 -8.85 -7.10 -18.79
N ILE A 107 -7.65 -7.16 -18.23
CA ILE A 107 -6.43 -7.59 -18.94
C ILE A 107 -6.34 -9.11 -19.02
N TYR A 108 -6.59 -9.78 -17.91
CA TYR A 108 -6.41 -11.23 -17.79
C TYR A 108 -7.74 -11.99 -17.77
N HIS A 109 -8.40 -12.00 -16.61
CA HIS A 109 -9.62 -12.76 -16.38
C HIS A 109 -10.33 -12.26 -15.11
N PRO A 110 -11.67 -12.37 -14.99
CA PRO A 110 -12.40 -12.00 -13.76
C PRO A 110 -11.85 -12.64 -12.48
N ALA A 111 -11.32 -13.89 -12.57
CA ALA A 111 -10.66 -14.53 -11.43
C ALA A 111 -9.42 -13.76 -10.94
N ALA A 112 -8.60 -13.24 -11.86
CA ALA A 112 -7.42 -12.46 -11.49
C ALA A 112 -7.81 -11.15 -10.79
N GLY A 113 -8.85 -10.49 -11.26
CA GLY A 113 -9.42 -9.33 -10.58
C GLY A 113 -9.96 -9.67 -9.19
N PHE A 114 -10.74 -10.76 -9.07
CA PHE A 114 -11.26 -11.20 -7.78
C PHE A 114 -10.13 -11.48 -6.77
N VAL A 115 -9.08 -12.20 -7.19
CA VAL A 115 -7.90 -12.47 -6.35
C VAL A 115 -7.22 -11.17 -5.92
N SER A 116 -7.04 -10.22 -6.84
CA SER A 116 -6.49 -8.90 -6.50
C SER A 116 -7.35 -8.14 -5.49
N GLY A 117 -8.67 -8.18 -5.67
CA GLY A 117 -9.61 -7.63 -4.71
C GLY A 117 -9.51 -8.32 -3.35
N TRP A 118 -9.40 -9.65 -3.32
CA TRP A 118 -9.19 -10.42 -2.08
C TRP A 118 -7.89 -10.06 -1.37
N VAL A 119 -6.79 -9.91 -2.12
CA VAL A 119 -5.50 -9.41 -1.60
C VAL A 119 -5.66 -8.01 -1.00
N SER A 120 -6.38 -7.11 -1.69
CA SER A 120 -6.64 -5.76 -1.17
C SER A 120 -7.39 -5.80 0.16
N VAL A 121 -8.41 -6.66 0.28
CA VAL A 121 -9.21 -6.83 1.51
C VAL A 121 -8.39 -7.37 2.67
N THR A 122 -7.63 -8.43 2.42
CA THR A 122 -6.95 -9.19 3.48
C THR A 122 -5.62 -8.56 3.88
N ILE A 123 -4.86 -8.09 2.91
CA ILE A 123 -3.50 -7.58 3.11
C ILE A 123 -3.41 -6.08 2.83
N GLY A 124 -3.99 -5.61 1.73
CA GLY A 124 -3.78 -4.24 1.27
C GLY A 124 -4.28 -3.16 2.22
N PHE A 125 -5.27 -3.47 3.03
CA PHE A 125 -5.81 -2.56 4.04
C PHE A 125 -5.68 -3.08 5.46
N ALA A 126 -5.93 -4.37 5.73
CA ALA A 126 -5.85 -4.90 7.09
C ALA A 126 -4.40 -4.97 7.60
N GLY A 127 -3.43 -5.30 6.74
CA GLY A 127 -2.01 -5.27 7.08
C GLY A 127 -1.53 -3.89 7.53
N PRO A 128 -1.69 -2.83 6.72
CA PRO A 128 -1.35 -1.46 7.11
C PRO A 128 -2.06 -0.97 8.37
N VAL A 129 -3.32 -1.36 8.59
CA VAL A 129 -4.05 -1.05 9.83
C VAL A 129 -3.37 -1.68 11.04
N ALA A 130 -3.01 -2.97 10.95
CA ALA A 130 -2.32 -3.67 12.02
C ALA A 130 -0.93 -3.06 12.30
N LEU A 131 -0.13 -2.87 11.26
CA LEU A 131 1.20 -2.27 11.37
C LEU A 131 1.14 -0.85 11.96
N ALA A 132 0.18 -0.02 11.51
CA ALA A 132 0.01 1.33 12.03
C ALA A 132 -0.42 1.34 13.51
N ALA A 133 -1.27 0.39 13.93
CA ALA A 133 -1.68 0.26 15.32
C ALA A 133 -0.52 -0.24 16.20
N MET A 134 0.29 -1.18 15.72
CA MET A 134 1.49 -1.66 16.43
C MET A 134 2.54 -0.56 16.56
N THR A 135 2.81 0.18 15.48
CA THR A 135 3.73 1.32 15.52
C THR A 135 3.21 2.43 16.44
N PHE A 136 1.90 2.71 16.42
CA PHE A 136 1.30 3.63 17.38
C PHE A 136 1.60 3.20 18.83
N ALA A 137 1.44 1.92 19.14
CA ALA A 137 1.70 1.41 20.49
C ALA A 137 3.17 1.58 20.86
N ALA A 138 4.10 1.22 19.97
CA ALA A 138 5.53 1.39 20.19
C ALA A 138 5.89 2.86 20.46
N TYR A 139 5.48 3.80 19.61
CA TYR A 139 5.72 5.23 19.84
C TYR A 139 4.98 5.81 21.06
N ALA A 140 3.78 5.30 21.38
CA ALA A 140 3.04 5.76 22.56
C ALA A 140 3.69 5.31 23.88
N THR A 141 4.40 4.20 23.87
CA THR A 141 5.11 3.70 25.07
C THR A 141 6.43 4.43 25.34
N THR A 142 7.04 5.12 24.36
CA THR A 142 8.28 5.90 24.56
C THR A 142 8.14 7.00 25.61
N VAL A 143 6.92 7.47 25.91
CA VAL A 143 6.67 8.49 26.94
C VAL A 143 6.34 7.90 28.31
N MET A 144 6.21 6.58 28.40
CA MET A 144 5.92 5.89 29.66
C MET A 144 7.22 5.59 30.41
N PRO A 145 7.22 5.61 31.74
CA PRO A 145 8.40 5.25 32.53
C PRO A 145 8.62 3.73 32.49
N GLY A 146 9.86 3.31 32.26
CA GLY A 146 10.28 1.89 32.23
C GLY A 146 10.13 1.23 30.87
N GLU A 147 10.62 -0.01 30.76
CA GLU A 147 10.50 -0.78 29.52
C GLU A 147 9.06 -1.29 29.32
N PRO A 148 8.44 -1.03 28.15
CA PRO A 148 7.09 -1.48 27.89
C PRO A 148 7.03 -3.01 27.75
N SER A 149 6.00 -3.62 28.32
CA SER A 149 5.77 -5.04 28.09
C SER A 149 5.09 -5.27 26.74
N ALA A 150 5.39 -6.39 26.09
CA ALA A 150 4.74 -6.78 24.82
C ALA A 150 3.21 -6.90 24.96
N ILE A 151 2.70 -7.21 26.17
CA ILE A 151 1.25 -7.25 26.44
C ILE A 151 0.67 -5.84 26.42
N LEU A 152 1.37 -4.85 26.98
CA LEU A 152 0.93 -3.45 26.99
C LEU A 152 0.84 -2.93 25.56
N GLU A 153 1.87 -3.12 24.76
CA GLU A 153 1.89 -2.67 23.36
C GLU A 153 0.76 -3.32 22.53
N LYS A 154 0.60 -4.64 22.62
CA LYS A 154 -0.51 -5.34 21.93
C LYS A 154 -1.87 -4.84 22.41
N SER A 155 -2.01 -4.51 23.69
CA SER A 155 -3.25 -3.98 24.27
C SER A 155 -3.56 -2.58 23.78
N LEU A 156 -2.55 -1.72 23.66
CA LEU A 156 -2.69 -0.37 23.11
C LEU A 156 -3.05 -0.40 21.63
N ALA A 157 -2.39 -1.25 20.83
CA ALA A 157 -2.69 -1.44 19.42
C ALA A 157 -4.12 -1.97 19.20
N ALA A 158 -4.52 -3.00 19.96
CA ALA A 158 -5.85 -3.57 19.90
C ALA A 158 -6.93 -2.57 20.35
N GLY A 159 -6.69 -1.85 21.45
CA GLY A 159 -7.58 -0.81 21.96
C GLY A 159 -7.83 0.30 20.94
N LEU A 160 -6.78 0.82 20.32
CA LEU A 160 -6.90 1.82 19.24
C LEU A 160 -7.76 1.28 18.08
N LEU A 161 -7.47 0.06 17.63
CA LEU A 161 -8.22 -0.56 16.53
C LEU A 161 -9.71 -0.72 16.87
N ILE A 162 -10.05 -1.19 18.08
CA ILE A 162 -11.43 -1.35 18.51
C ILE A 162 -12.15 0.01 18.54
N ILE A 163 -11.55 1.03 19.14
CA ILE A 163 -12.13 2.37 19.23
C ILE A 163 -12.43 2.92 17.83
N LEU A 164 -11.44 2.87 16.92
CA LEU A 164 -11.62 3.40 15.58
C LEU A 164 -12.62 2.57 14.76
N THR A 165 -12.65 1.25 14.93
CA THR A 165 -13.65 0.39 14.32
C THR A 165 -15.06 0.77 14.76
N CYS A 166 -15.31 0.96 16.06
CA CYS A 166 -16.59 1.39 16.58
C CYS A 166 -17.00 2.78 16.03
N VAL A 167 -16.08 3.73 16.00
CA VAL A 167 -16.32 5.07 15.47
C VAL A 167 -16.71 5.00 13.99
N HIS A 168 -15.95 4.27 13.16
CA HIS A 168 -16.19 4.21 11.71
C HIS A 168 -17.39 3.33 11.32
N ALA A 169 -17.73 2.31 12.12
CA ALA A 169 -18.91 1.47 11.89
C ALA A 169 -20.23 2.19 12.22
N THR A 170 -20.19 3.25 13.04
CA THR A 170 -21.38 3.91 13.56
C THR A 170 -21.56 5.35 13.06
N ASN A 171 -20.52 6.03 12.58
CA ASN A 171 -20.58 7.47 12.29
C ASN A 171 -20.00 7.82 10.90
N ARG A 172 -20.80 8.55 10.08
CA ARG A 172 -20.45 8.98 8.71
C ARG A 172 -19.94 10.43 8.65
N ARG A 173 -19.20 10.93 9.59
CA ARG A 173 -18.84 12.35 9.58
C ARG A 173 -17.71 12.66 8.57
N ASN A 174 -17.81 13.83 7.90
CA ASN A 174 -16.95 14.40 6.84
C ASN A 174 -15.44 14.14 7.03
N SER A 175 -14.90 13.14 6.37
CA SER A 175 -13.51 12.72 6.57
C SER A 175 -12.51 13.34 5.58
N GLY A 176 -12.95 13.87 4.44
CA GLY A 176 -12.04 14.34 3.40
C GLY A 176 -11.22 15.58 3.80
N ALA A 177 -11.83 16.57 4.46
CA ALA A 177 -11.09 17.76 4.93
C ALA A 177 -10.15 17.42 6.08
N ILE A 178 -10.59 16.56 6.99
CA ILE A 178 -9.78 16.08 8.13
C ILE A 178 -8.57 15.30 7.60
N GLN A 179 -8.77 14.42 6.63
CA GLN A 179 -7.70 13.65 6.00
C GLN A 179 -6.66 14.55 5.32
N LEU A 180 -7.09 15.60 4.62
CA LEU A 180 -6.20 16.57 3.99
C LEU A 180 -5.35 17.32 5.04
N ILE A 181 -5.96 17.77 6.14
CA ILE A 181 -5.25 18.44 7.24
C ILE A 181 -4.18 17.52 7.82
N PHE A 182 -4.53 16.26 8.15
CA PHE A 182 -3.55 15.30 8.65
C PHE A 182 -2.44 14.98 7.66
N THR A 183 -2.72 14.98 6.36
CA THR A 183 -1.70 14.79 5.34
C THR A 183 -0.71 15.94 5.31
N ILE A 184 -1.21 17.17 5.30
CA ILE A 184 -0.36 18.36 5.34
C ILE A 184 0.47 18.36 6.63
N LEU A 185 -0.14 18.02 7.77
CA LEU A 185 0.56 17.93 9.04
C LEU A 185 1.68 16.87 9.01
N LYS A 186 1.43 15.67 8.46
CA LYS A 186 2.46 14.62 8.29
C LYS A 186 3.65 15.12 7.49
N VAL A 187 3.40 15.71 6.33
CA VAL A 187 4.46 16.24 5.46
C VAL A 187 5.21 17.37 6.17
N ALA A 188 4.50 18.28 6.82
CA ALA A 188 5.10 19.37 7.57
C ALA A 188 5.98 18.86 8.72
N VAL A 189 5.52 17.88 9.50
CA VAL A 189 6.29 17.25 10.58
C VAL A 189 7.58 16.63 10.05
N ILE A 190 7.53 15.88 8.93
CA ILE A 190 8.72 15.29 8.32
C ILE A 190 9.71 16.37 7.90
N VAL A 191 9.25 17.39 7.18
CA VAL A 191 10.11 18.47 6.70
C VAL A 191 10.73 19.25 7.86
N LEU A 192 9.92 19.62 8.87
CA LEU A 192 10.39 20.31 10.05
C LEU A 192 11.37 19.47 10.86
N PHE A 193 11.11 18.18 11.02
CA PHE A 193 12.02 17.25 11.68
C PHE A 193 13.36 17.19 10.94
N CYS A 194 13.36 17.03 9.61
CA CYS A 194 14.60 17.00 8.83
C CYS A 194 15.41 18.28 8.96
N ILE A 195 14.76 19.44 8.88
CA ILE A 195 15.45 20.74 9.02
C ILE A 195 15.98 20.90 10.44
N ALA A 196 15.18 20.63 11.46
CA ALA A 196 15.56 20.80 12.84
C ALA A 196 16.71 19.85 13.24
N ALA A 197 16.67 18.59 12.83
CA ALA A 197 17.72 17.63 13.12
C ALA A 197 19.06 18.03 12.47
N ILE A 198 19.06 18.49 11.21
CA ILE A 198 20.28 18.95 10.54
C ILE A 198 20.89 20.17 11.26
N VAL A 199 20.04 21.05 11.80
CA VAL A 199 20.51 22.30 12.45
C VAL A 199 20.93 22.08 13.91
N LEU A 200 20.26 21.18 14.63
CA LEU A 200 20.38 21.03 16.09
C LEU A 200 21.26 19.85 16.54
N VAL A 201 21.65 18.96 15.63
CA VAL A 201 22.59 17.86 15.97
C VAL A 201 24.00 18.43 16.09
N ASP A 202 24.51 18.50 17.32
CA ASP A 202 25.85 19.03 17.59
C ASP A 202 26.98 18.14 17.08
N SER A 203 26.78 16.83 17.08
CA SER A 203 27.78 15.83 16.71
C SER A 203 27.19 14.82 15.72
N PRO A 204 27.23 15.11 14.42
CA PRO A 204 26.76 14.19 13.39
C PRO A 204 27.48 12.84 13.44
N GLN A 205 26.76 11.77 13.14
CA GLN A 205 27.35 10.45 13.06
C GLN A 205 28.39 10.37 11.94
N PRO A 206 29.52 9.65 12.14
CA PRO A 206 30.59 9.51 11.14
C PRO A 206 30.19 8.50 10.04
N VAL A 207 29.02 8.69 9.44
CA VAL A 207 28.49 7.80 8.39
C VAL A 207 29.00 8.27 7.03
N ASN A 208 29.58 7.36 6.26
CA ASN A 208 29.94 7.64 4.88
C ASN A 208 28.72 7.48 3.95
N PHE A 209 28.34 8.57 3.28
CA PHE A 209 27.26 8.60 2.30
C PHE A 209 27.74 8.54 0.84
N PHE A 210 29.04 8.35 0.63
CA PHE A 210 29.63 8.15 -0.70
C PHE A 210 29.99 6.69 -0.90
N PRO A 211 30.08 6.22 -2.18
CA PRO A 211 30.46 4.85 -2.47
C PRO A 211 31.80 4.47 -1.83
N SER A 212 31.85 3.32 -1.21
CA SER A 212 33.05 2.74 -0.61
C SER A 212 33.30 1.31 -1.10
N GLU A 213 34.47 0.78 -0.76
CA GLU A 213 34.84 -0.60 -1.12
C GLU A 213 33.85 -1.60 -0.51
N GLY A 214 33.34 -2.52 -1.32
CA GLY A 214 32.32 -3.50 -0.91
C GLY A 214 30.86 -3.08 -1.18
N ASP A 215 30.54 -1.79 -1.30
CA ASP A 215 29.17 -1.33 -1.52
C ASP A 215 28.57 -1.85 -2.81
N GLY A 216 29.37 -2.00 -3.88
CA GLY A 216 28.92 -2.57 -5.15
C GLY A 216 28.43 -4.02 -5.04
N ALA A 217 29.11 -4.84 -4.22
CA ALA A 217 28.71 -6.22 -3.94
C ALA A 217 27.40 -6.24 -3.11
N LEU A 218 27.29 -5.34 -2.12
CA LEU A 218 26.13 -5.25 -1.26
C LEU A 218 24.87 -4.78 -2.04
N LEU A 219 25.00 -3.84 -2.98
CA LEU A 219 23.90 -3.38 -3.85
C LEU A 219 23.31 -4.51 -4.73
N THR A 220 24.05 -5.57 -5.01
CA THR A 220 23.60 -6.71 -5.82
C THR A 220 23.33 -7.95 -4.98
N SER A 221 23.39 -7.83 -3.67
CA SER A 221 23.25 -8.95 -2.72
C SER A 221 21.80 -9.34 -2.46
N GLY A 222 21.62 -10.51 -1.86
CA GLY A 222 20.33 -10.99 -1.39
C GLY A 222 19.75 -10.14 -0.26
N GLU A 223 20.62 -9.64 0.62
CA GLU A 223 20.25 -8.75 1.74
C GLU A 223 19.65 -7.46 1.22
N PHE A 224 20.23 -6.85 0.19
CA PHE A 224 19.67 -5.67 -0.45
C PHE A 224 18.30 -5.98 -1.10
N ALA A 225 18.17 -7.11 -1.78
CA ALA A 225 16.93 -7.53 -2.39
C ALA A 225 15.81 -7.76 -1.35
N VAL A 226 16.13 -8.39 -0.21
CA VAL A 226 15.19 -8.58 0.90
C VAL A 226 14.85 -7.23 1.54
N ALA A 227 15.84 -6.36 1.76
CA ALA A 227 15.61 -5.03 2.30
C ALA A 227 14.73 -4.14 1.40
N LEU A 228 14.75 -4.34 0.07
CA LEU A 228 13.83 -3.68 -0.86
C LEU A 228 12.37 -4.02 -0.60
N ILE A 229 12.03 -5.15 0.07
CA ILE A 229 10.62 -5.44 0.39
C ILE A 229 10.08 -4.48 1.44
N TYR A 230 10.87 -4.10 2.44
CA TYR A 230 10.51 -3.10 3.44
C TYR A 230 10.27 -1.74 2.78
N VAL A 231 11.15 -1.36 1.86
CA VAL A 231 11.04 -0.11 1.10
C VAL A 231 9.84 -0.15 0.15
N SER A 232 9.61 -1.25 -0.55
CA SER A 232 8.45 -1.44 -1.43
C SER A 232 7.14 -1.30 -0.66
N TYR A 233 7.08 -1.84 0.58
CA TYR A 233 5.95 -1.64 1.47
C TYR A 233 5.82 -0.17 1.90
N ALA A 234 6.92 0.49 2.28
CA ALA A 234 6.90 1.90 2.68
C ALA A 234 6.40 2.82 1.56
N TYR A 235 6.73 2.49 0.31
CA TYR A 235 6.19 3.19 -0.86
C TYR A 235 4.79 2.69 -1.26
N ALA A 236 4.24 1.61 -0.73
CA ALA A 236 2.91 1.14 -1.09
C ALA A 236 1.86 2.24 -0.87
N GLY A 237 0.87 2.31 -1.78
CA GLY A 237 -0.13 3.38 -1.78
C GLY A 237 0.07 4.45 -2.86
N TRP A 238 1.18 4.42 -3.61
CA TRP A 238 1.38 5.30 -4.78
C TRP A 238 0.26 5.13 -5.82
N ASN A 239 -0.38 3.96 -5.89
CA ASN A 239 -1.51 3.63 -6.76
C ASN A 239 -2.89 4.10 -6.24
N ALA A 240 -2.96 4.73 -5.05
CA ALA A 240 -4.22 5.04 -4.37
C ALA A 240 -5.21 5.87 -5.20
N ALA A 241 -4.73 6.75 -6.08
CA ALA A 241 -5.59 7.52 -6.96
C ALA A 241 -6.38 6.65 -7.96
N THR A 242 -5.90 5.45 -8.31
CA THR A 242 -6.60 4.54 -9.22
C THR A 242 -7.89 3.96 -8.64
N TYR A 243 -7.98 3.90 -7.31
CA TYR A 243 -9.19 3.48 -6.60
C TYR A 243 -10.29 4.57 -6.60
N LEU A 244 -9.92 5.82 -6.90
CA LEU A 244 -10.81 6.99 -6.92
C LEU A 244 -11.03 7.56 -8.33
N SER A 245 -10.60 6.84 -9.37
CA SER A 245 -10.59 7.36 -10.76
C SER A 245 -11.94 7.90 -11.23
N SER A 246 -13.06 7.26 -10.88
CA SER A 246 -14.40 7.73 -11.27
C SER A 246 -14.88 8.98 -10.50
N GLU A 247 -14.21 9.33 -9.40
CA GLU A 247 -14.51 10.51 -8.58
C GLU A 247 -13.61 11.72 -8.96
N LEU A 248 -12.67 11.56 -9.89
CA LEU A 248 -11.78 12.61 -10.39
C LEU A 248 -12.42 13.46 -11.48
N GLU A 249 -12.04 14.74 -11.49
CA GLU A 249 -12.24 15.60 -12.68
C GLU A 249 -11.22 15.20 -13.76
N GLU A 250 -11.70 14.90 -14.97
CA GLU A 250 -10.89 14.51 -16.13
C GLU A 250 -9.81 13.43 -15.80
N PRO A 251 -10.20 12.24 -15.30
CA PRO A 251 -9.23 11.26 -14.78
C PRO A 251 -8.19 10.85 -15.81
N GLN A 252 -8.53 10.82 -17.08
CA GLN A 252 -7.63 10.45 -18.17
C GLN A 252 -6.42 11.38 -18.31
N ARG A 253 -6.58 12.67 -17.94
CA ARG A 253 -5.51 13.67 -18.00
C ARG A 253 -4.85 13.91 -16.65
N THR A 254 -5.63 13.88 -15.57
CA THR A 254 -5.14 14.28 -14.24
C THR A 254 -4.46 13.13 -13.50
N LEU A 255 -4.92 11.89 -13.69
CA LEU A 255 -4.40 10.72 -12.98
C LEU A 255 -2.88 10.50 -13.20
N PRO A 256 -2.31 10.64 -14.42
CA PRO A 256 -0.87 10.52 -14.61
C PRO A 256 -0.07 11.50 -13.76
N TRP A 257 -0.47 12.78 -13.76
CA TRP A 257 0.20 13.80 -12.95
C TRP A 257 0.11 13.54 -11.46
N ILE A 258 -1.06 13.11 -10.99
CA ILE A 258 -1.29 12.78 -9.58
C ILE A 258 -0.35 11.67 -9.10
N LEU A 259 -0.29 10.58 -9.86
CA LEU A 259 0.52 9.41 -9.50
C LEU A 259 2.02 9.75 -9.52
N MET A 260 2.49 10.41 -10.57
CA MET A 260 3.91 10.74 -10.73
C MET A 260 4.37 11.79 -9.70
N THR A 261 3.62 12.89 -9.55
CA THR A 261 4.01 13.97 -8.62
C THR A 261 3.92 13.49 -7.16
N GLY A 262 2.86 12.77 -6.78
CA GLY A 262 2.73 12.21 -5.44
C GLY A 262 3.89 11.28 -5.10
N THR A 263 4.23 10.36 -6.00
CA THR A 263 5.34 9.42 -5.80
C THR A 263 6.69 10.13 -5.73
N LEU A 264 6.94 11.11 -6.60
CA LEU A 264 8.20 11.87 -6.61
C LEU A 264 8.41 12.67 -5.32
N VAL A 265 7.36 13.33 -4.82
CA VAL A 265 7.41 14.07 -3.55
C VAL A 265 7.75 13.12 -2.41
N VAL A 266 7.08 11.97 -2.34
CA VAL A 266 7.32 10.99 -1.26
C VAL A 266 8.72 10.38 -1.37
N MET A 267 9.20 10.07 -2.58
CA MET A 267 10.57 9.59 -2.80
C MET A 267 11.59 10.56 -2.22
N THR A 268 11.45 11.85 -2.52
CA THR A 268 12.36 12.88 -2.00
C THR A 268 12.30 12.95 -0.47
N LEU A 269 11.09 12.94 0.11
CA LEU A 269 10.91 12.98 1.56
C LEU A 269 11.52 11.75 2.24
N TYR A 270 11.38 10.56 1.68
CA TYR A 270 11.87 9.33 2.27
C TYR A 270 13.40 9.23 2.24
N VAL A 271 14.01 9.60 1.13
CA VAL A 271 15.49 9.67 1.03
C VAL A 271 16.03 10.70 2.03
N ALA A 272 15.41 11.89 2.09
CA ALA A 272 15.82 12.93 3.04
C ALA A 272 15.66 12.49 4.49
N LEU A 273 14.54 11.85 4.85
CA LEU A 273 14.27 11.40 6.21
C LEU A 273 15.27 10.31 6.65
N ASN A 274 15.55 9.32 5.80
CA ASN A 274 16.51 8.28 6.11
C ASN A 274 17.95 8.81 6.17
N PHE A 275 18.30 9.78 5.33
CA PHE A 275 19.56 10.52 5.48
C PHE A 275 19.67 11.15 6.86
N VAL A 276 18.61 11.84 7.32
CA VAL A 276 18.59 12.53 8.62
C VAL A 276 18.65 11.54 9.78
N PHE A 277 17.98 10.39 9.71
CA PHE A 277 18.10 9.35 10.73
C PHE A 277 19.53 8.87 10.88
N LEU A 278 20.19 8.54 9.76
CA LEU A 278 21.60 8.10 9.76
C LEU A 278 22.59 9.21 10.13
N TYR A 279 22.23 10.46 9.88
CA TYR A 279 23.02 11.63 10.27
C TYR A 279 22.96 11.88 11.78
N ALA A 280 21.77 11.72 12.39
CA ALA A 280 21.53 12.07 13.78
C ALA A 280 21.89 10.95 14.76
N ALA A 281 21.49 9.69 14.50
CA ALA A 281 21.63 8.59 15.45
C ALA A 281 22.55 7.48 14.93
N SER A 282 23.16 6.73 15.85
CA SER A 282 24.04 5.62 15.48
C SER A 282 23.24 4.46 14.87
N MET A 283 23.86 3.75 13.90
CA MET A 283 23.24 2.57 13.30
C MET A 283 22.94 1.49 14.34
N ASP A 284 23.80 1.38 15.37
CA ASP A 284 23.63 0.36 16.43
C ASP A 284 22.44 0.66 17.35
N SER A 285 22.17 1.95 17.64
CA SER A 285 21.02 2.32 18.47
C SER A 285 19.67 2.15 17.74
N MET A 286 19.68 2.16 16.43
CA MET A 286 18.47 2.04 15.61
C MET A 286 18.22 0.61 15.11
N ALA A 287 19.25 -0.26 15.13
CA ALA A 287 19.16 -1.61 14.54
C ALA A 287 18.17 -2.50 15.29
N GLY A 288 17.15 -3.00 14.58
CA GLY A 288 16.09 -3.84 15.13
C GLY A 288 14.94 -3.06 15.80
N GLU A 289 15.07 -1.74 15.96
CA GLU A 289 14.08 -0.92 16.64
C GLU A 289 12.97 -0.43 15.71
N LEU A 290 11.76 -0.34 16.26
CA LEU A 290 10.60 0.20 15.54
C LEU A 290 10.56 1.74 15.60
N GLU A 291 11.05 2.31 16.69
CA GLU A 291 10.94 3.72 17.03
C GLU A 291 12.13 4.54 16.50
N VAL A 292 12.62 4.24 15.30
CA VAL A 292 13.78 4.93 14.71
C VAL A 292 13.62 6.46 14.74
N GLY A 293 12.42 6.96 14.49
CA GLY A 293 12.14 8.40 14.53
C GLY A 293 12.25 9.00 15.92
N TYR A 294 11.89 8.25 16.97
CA TYR A 294 12.08 8.67 18.36
C TYR A 294 13.58 8.70 18.74
N ILE A 295 14.31 7.61 18.43
CA ILE A 295 15.74 7.51 18.72
C ILE A 295 16.52 8.67 18.08
N ALA A 296 16.26 8.93 16.80
CA ALA A 296 16.88 10.06 16.11
C ALA A 296 16.50 11.42 16.70
N ALA A 297 15.24 11.59 17.14
CA ALA A 297 14.77 12.81 17.78
C ALA A 297 15.37 13.00 19.18
N GLU A 298 15.54 11.94 19.95
CA GLU A 298 16.16 11.99 21.29
C GLU A 298 17.61 12.44 21.22
N VAL A 299 18.37 11.91 20.23
CA VAL A 299 19.75 12.36 20.00
C VAL A 299 19.80 13.82 19.52
N ALA A 300 18.89 14.22 18.63
CA ALA A 300 18.89 15.55 18.03
C ALA A 300 18.37 16.65 18.98
N PHE A 301 17.38 16.35 19.82
CA PHE A 301 16.61 17.34 20.60
C PHE A 301 16.60 17.07 22.11
N GLY A 302 17.33 16.04 22.58
CA GLY A 302 17.33 15.59 23.98
C GLY A 302 16.05 14.82 24.34
N ASP A 303 15.98 14.30 25.57
CA ASP A 303 14.88 13.46 26.08
C ASP A 303 13.49 14.10 25.90
N VAL A 304 13.36 15.39 26.24
CA VAL A 304 12.08 16.10 26.08
C VAL A 304 11.66 16.19 24.60
N GLY A 305 12.61 16.49 23.72
CA GLY A 305 12.35 16.58 22.26
C GLY A 305 12.04 15.22 21.65
N GLY A 306 12.72 14.15 22.09
CA GLY A 306 12.44 12.78 21.73
C GLY A 306 11.02 12.38 22.10
N ARG A 307 10.61 12.55 23.35
CA ARG A 307 9.25 12.26 23.85
C ARG A 307 8.18 13.06 23.12
N PHE A 308 8.41 14.35 22.88
CA PHE A 308 7.49 15.18 22.11
C PHE A 308 7.31 14.63 20.68
N THR A 309 8.41 14.29 20.00
CA THR A 309 8.38 13.68 18.67
C THR A 309 7.66 12.34 18.69
N GLY A 310 7.90 11.48 19.66
CA GLY A 310 7.19 10.21 19.86
C GLY A 310 5.68 10.40 19.95
N ILE A 311 5.20 11.35 20.77
CA ILE A 311 3.77 11.69 20.86
C ILE A 311 3.20 12.14 19.50
N VAL A 312 3.90 13.05 18.82
CA VAL A 312 3.46 13.58 17.52
C VAL A 312 3.34 12.46 16.51
N LEU A 313 4.35 11.57 16.42
CA LEU A 313 4.32 10.43 15.51
C LEU A 313 3.21 9.44 15.87
N ALA A 314 3.00 9.13 17.16
CA ALA A 314 1.90 8.31 17.61
C ALA A 314 0.54 8.91 17.18
N MET A 315 0.32 10.21 17.35
CA MET A 315 -0.92 10.89 16.92
C MET A 315 -1.11 10.82 15.39
N LEU A 316 -0.04 10.96 14.62
CA LEU A 316 -0.10 10.82 13.15
C LEU A 316 -0.47 9.39 12.72
N LEU A 317 -0.06 8.38 13.49
CA LEU A 317 -0.40 6.98 13.26
C LEU A 317 -1.86 6.67 13.57
N VAL A 318 -2.46 7.29 14.59
CA VAL A 318 -3.93 7.24 14.81
C VAL A 318 -4.68 7.66 13.55
N SER A 319 -4.24 8.76 12.92
CA SER A 319 -4.82 9.21 11.64
C SER A 319 -4.63 8.18 10.53
N THR A 320 -3.50 7.48 10.48
CA THR A 320 -3.25 6.43 9.48
C THR A 320 -4.20 5.25 9.67
N VAL A 321 -4.32 4.71 10.89
CA VAL A 321 -5.27 3.62 11.22
C VAL A 321 -6.69 4.04 10.85
N SER A 322 -7.11 5.26 11.23
CA SER A 322 -8.43 5.82 10.92
C SER A 322 -8.69 5.87 9.42
N ALA A 323 -7.75 6.42 8.65
CA ALA A 323 -7.88 6.56 7.20
C ALA A 323 -8.01 5.21 6.49
N MET A 324 -7.17 4.25 6.85
CA MET A 324 -7.16 2.91 6.25
C MET A 324 -8.40 2.10 6.65
N THR A 325 -8.87 2.21 7.91
CA THR A 325 -10.11 1.59 8.38
C THR A 325 -11.34 2.12 7.66
N MET A 326 -11.25 3.31 7.10
CA MET A 326 -12.34 3.91 6.34
C MET A 326 -12.23 3.66 4.83
N ALA A 327 -11.02 3.59 4.28
CA ALA A 327 -10.80 3.42 2.84
C ALA A 327 -11.00 1.98 2.37
N GLY A 328 -10.44 1.01 3.10
CA GLY A 328 -10.47 -0.41 2.74
C GLY A 328 -11.88 -0.99 2.56
N PRO A 329 -12.82 -0.74 3.47
CA PRO A 329 -14.18 -1.26 3.35
C PRO A 329 -14.92 -0.85 2.08
N ARG A 330 -14.53 0.25 1.42
CA ARG A 330 -15.11 0.65 0.13
C ARG A 330 -14.73 -0.32 -0.98
N VAL A 331 -13.50 -0.83 -0.98
CA VAL A 331 -13.05 -1.85 -1.95
C VAL A 331 -13.79 -3.16 -1.69
N ILE A 332 -13.88 -3.57 -0.41
CA ILE A 332 -14.62 -4.77 0.02
C ILE A 332 -16.08 -4.68 -0.42
N GLN A 333 -16.69 -3.51 -0.24
CA GLN A 333 -18.07 -3.26 -0.66
C GLN A 333 -18.26 -3.47 -2.16
N VAL A 334 -17.39 -2.88 -3.01
CA VAL A 334 -17.48 -3.03 -4.47
C VAL A 334 -17.39 -4.50 -4.88
N ILE A 335 -16.48 -5.27 -4.27
CA ILE A 335 -16.36 -6.70 -4.53
C ILE A 335 -17.62 -7.45 -4.07
N GLY A 336 -18.17 -7.09 -2.92
CA GLY A 336 -19.42 -7.67 -2.41
C GLY A 336 -20.65 -7.32 -3.27
N GLU A 337 -20.64 -6.17 -3.95
CA GLU A 337 -21.67 -5.79 -4.93
C GLU A 337 -21.54 -6.60 -6.25
N ASP A 338 -20.30 -6.87 -6.69
CA ASP A 338 -20.02 -7.62 -7.92
C ASP A 338 -20.19 -9.15 -7.74
N PHE A 339 -20.04 -9.68 -6.51
CA PHE A 339 -20.11 -11.12 -6.22
C PHE A 339 -21.20 -11.44 -5.17
N PRO A 340 -22.38 -11.98 -5.60
CA PRO A 340 -23.51 -12.26 -4.71
C PRO A 340 -23.19 -13.19 -3.53
N THR A 341 -22.22 -14.10 -3.70
CA THR A 341 -21.82 -15.07 -2.65
C THR A 341 -21.28 -14.39 -1.40
N ILE A 342 -20.62 -13.25 -1.56
CA ILE A 342 -20.09 -12.39 -0.50
C ILE A 342 -20.86 -11.07 -0.39
N GLY A 343 -22.07 -11.01 -0.96
CA GLY A 343 -22.93 -9.83 -1.01
C GLY A 343 -23.26 -9.20 0.36
N VAL A 344 -23.11 -9.96 1.44
CA VAL A 344 -23.22 -9.44 2.82
C VAL A 344 -22.21 -8.32 3.08
N LEU A 345 -21.03 -8.37 2.45
CA LEU A 345 -19.98 -7.37 2.59
C LEU A 345 -20.29 -6.08 1.78
N GLY A 346 -21.12 -6.20 0.73
CA GLY A 346 -21.61 -5.06 -0.04
C GLY A 346 -22.75 -4.28 0.64
N ARG A 347 -23.36 -4.83 1.71
CA ARG A 347 -24.52 -4.20 2.38
C ARG A 347 -24.10 -2.99 3.19
N LYS A 348 -24.87 -1.91 3.02
CA LYS A 348 -24.75 -0.68 3.82
C LYS A 348 -25.82 -0.65 4.92
N ASN A 349 -25.47 -0.09 6.07
CA ASN A 349 -26.43 0.21 7.11
C ASN A 349 -27.34 1.39 6.70
N LYS A 350 -28.26 1.82 7.59
CA LYS A 350 -29.21 2.93 7.35
C LYS A 350 -28.49 4.25 7.04
N ASP A 351 -27.27 4.42 7.53
CA ASP A 351 -26.43 5.63 7.35
C ASP A 351 -25.52 5.52 6.11
N GLY A 352 -25.65 4.44 5.32
CA GLY A 352 -24.86 4.21 4.12
C GLY A 352 -23.41 3.74 4.40
N ILE A 353 -23.14 3.18 5.60
CA ILE A 353 -21.83 2.70 6.03
C ILE A 353 -21.75 1.18 5.78
N PRO A 354 -20.68 0.67 5.15
CA PRO A 354 -20.47 -0.77 4.96
C PRO A 354 -19.90 -1.43 6.24
N ALA A 355 -20.71 -1.45 7.31
CA ALA A 355 -20.27 -1.89 8.64
C ALA A 355 -19.69 -3.31 8.65
N ASN A 356 -20.29 -4.25 7.88
CA ASN A 356 -19.77 -5.63 7.78
C ASN A 356 -18.36 -5.68 7.18
N ALA A 357 -18.08 -4.84 6.19
CA ALA A 357 -16.76 -4.75 5.58
C ALA A 357 -15.72 -4.14 6.56
N ILE A 358 -16.13 -3.12 7.34
CA ILE A 358 -15.28 -2.51 8.38
C ILE A 358 -14.93 -3.57 9.44
N ILE A 359 -15.92 -4.29 9.94
CA ILE A 359 -15.73 -5.33 10.97
C ILE A 359 -14.80 -6.44 10.43
N LEU A 360 -15.02 -6.93 9.21
CA LEU A 360 -14.16 -7.95 8.59
C LEU A 360 -12.71 -7.49 8.52
N GLN A 361 -12.45 -6.30 7.96
CA GLN A 361 -11.09 -5.75 7.86
C GLN A 361 -10.44 -5.61 9.23
N SER A 362 -11.17 -5.05 10.21
CA SER A 362 -10.65 -4.87 11.56
C SER A 362 -10.41 -6.20 12.29
N SER A 363 -11.24 -7.23 12.03
CA SER A 363 -11.02 -8.56 12.57
C SER A 363 -9.75 -9.21 12.03
N ILE A 364 -9.47 -9.04 10.73
CA ILE A 364 -8.21 -9.52 10.12
C ILE A 364 -7.02 -8.76 10.70
N ALA A 365 -7.12 -7.43 10.82
CA ALA A 365 -6.07 -6.62 11.43
C ALA A 365 -5.82 -7.01 12.90
N MET A 366 -6.88 -7.31 13.67
CA MET A 366 -6.77 -7.79 15.04
C MET A 366 -6.05 -9.14 15.12
N LEU A 367 -6.36 -10.07 14.22
CA LEU A 367 -5.63 -11.35 14.15
C LEU A 367 -4.14 -11.11 13.93
N PHE A 368 -3.76 -10.20 13.04
CA PHE A 368 -2.35 -9.87 12.81
C PHE A 368 -1.68 -9.29 14.07
N ILE A 369 -2.30 -8.33 14.75
CA ILE A 369 -1.75 -7.73 15.99
C ILE A 369 -1.51 -8.80 17.05
N LEU A 370 -2.43 -9.76 17.20
CA LEU A 370 -2.35 -10.75 18.27
C LEU A 370 -1.41 -11.92 17.95
N SER A 371 -1.32 -12.35 16.68
CA SER A 371 -0.67 -13.59 16.28
C SER A 371 0.70 -13.43 15.62
N SER A 372 1.04 -12.23 15.13
CA SER A 372 2.24 -12.03 14.31
C SER A 372 3.18 -10.98 14.90
N THR A 373 4.43 -10.98 14.43
CA THR A 373 5.37 -9.90 14.69
C THR A 373 5.19 -8.79 13.64
N PHE A 374 5.63 -7.59 13.98
CA PHE A 374 5.59 -6.46 13.05
C PHE A 374 6.37 -6.77 11.75
N GLU A 375 7.58 -7.29 11.87
CA GLU A 375 8.43 -7.64 10.74
C GLU A 375 7.78 -8.68 9.83
N SER A 376 7.22 -9.76 10.39
CA SER A 376 6.55 -10.80 9.59
C SER A 376 5.37 -10.24 8.81
N ILE A 377 4.55 -9.37 9.43
CA ILE A 377 3.43 -8.70 8.73
C ILE A 377 3.98 -7.83 7.59
N LEU A 378 5.02 -7.07 7.85
CA LEU A 378 5.63 -6.16 6.88
C LEU A 378 6.15 -6.93 5.65
N VAL A 379 6.87 -8.03 5.87
CA VAL A 379 7.45 -8.86 4.80
C VAL A 379 6.35 -9.53 3.98
N PHE A 380 5.41 -10.24 4.61
CA PHE A 380 4.38 -10.94 3.82
C PHE A 380 3.40 -9.98 3.14
N ALA A 381 3.08 -8.85 3.77
CA ALA A 381 2.26 -7.82 3.14
C ALA A 381 3.00 -7.19 1.95
N GLY A 382 4.26 -6.82 2.15
CA GLY A 382 5.12 -6.30 1.09
C GLY A 382 5.24 -7.28 -0.08
N PHE A 383 5.50 -8.56 0.19
CA PHE A 383 5.58 -9.60 -0.84
C PHE A 383 4.26 -9.75 -1.62
N THR A 384 3.13 -9.84 -0.93
CA THR A 384 1.83 -10.07 -1.56
C THR A 384 1.40 -8.88 -2.41
N LEU A 385 1.59 -7.66 -1.90
CA LEU A 385 1.28 -6.42 -2.63
C LEU A 385 2.22 -6.21 -3.81
N ALA A 386 3.51 -6.50 -3.65
CA ALA A 386 4.49 -6.43 -4.74
C ALA A 386 4.15 -7.41 -5.86
N LEU A 387 3.74 -8.65 -5.53
CA LEU A 387 3.33 -9.65 -6.51
C LEU A 387 2.04 -9.23 -7.26
N ASN A 388 1.06 -8.64 -6.55
CA ASN A 388 -0.15 -8.11 -7.17
C ASN A 388 0.15 -6.96 -8.15
N SER A 389 1.01 -6.03 -7.73
CA SER A 389 1.46 -4.91 -8.57
C SER A 389 2.34 -5.38 -9.73
N PHE A 390 3.18 -6.41 -9.52
CA PHE A 390 3.98 -7.05 -10.58
C PHE A 390 3.08 -7.60 -11.69
N ALA A 391 2.03 -8.34 -11.32
CA ALA A 391 1.06 -8.85 -12.29
C ALA A 391 0.36 -7.71 -13.04
N THR A 392 0.05 -6.61 -12.36
CA THR A 392 -0.61 -5.45 -12.97
C THR A 392 0.32 -4.72 -13.96
N VAL A 393 1.59 -4.49 -13.58
CA VAL A 393 2.58 -3.86 -14.47
C VAL A 393 2.89 -4.76 -15.67
N LEU A 394 3.02 -6.09 -15.47
CA LEU A 394 3.14 -7.05 -16.58
C LEU A 394 1.95 -6.96 -17.55
N GLY A 395 0.79 -6.67 -17.01
CA GLY A 395 -0.45 -6.50 -17.76
C GLY A 395 -0.39 -5.43 -18.86
N ILE A 396 0.49 -4.41 -18.77
CA ILE A 396 0.60 -3.38 -19.81
C ILE A 396 1.05 -3.96 -21.15
N PHE A 397 1.99 -4.93 -21.12
CA PHE A 397 2.46 -5.61 -22.33
C PHE A 397 1.33 -6.42 -22.95
N ILE A 398 0.59 -7.16 -22.10
CA ILE A 398 -0.54 -7.99 -22.54
C ILE A 398 -1.67 -7.12 -23.09
N LEU A 399 -1.99 -6.00 -22.44
CA LEU A 399 -3.02 -5.07 -22.89
C LEU A 399 -2.67 -4.44 -24.24
N ARG A 400 -1.40 -4.04 -24.41
CA ARG A 400 -0.94 -3.46 -25.68
C ARG A 400 -0.95 -4.49 -26.81
N TRP A 401 -0.66 -5.76 -26.50
CA TRP A 401 -0.72 -6.85 -27.47
C TRP A 401 -2.16 -7.26 -27.82
N LYS A 402 -3.04 -7.44 -26.80
CA LYS A 402 -4.43 -7.88 -27.02
C LYS A 402 -5.34 -6.78 -27.57
N GLN A 403 -5.09 -5.54 -27.24
CA GLN A 403 -5.93 -4.40 -27.59
C GLN A 403 -5.08 -3.24 -28.13
N PRO A 404 -4.43 -3.38 -29.30
CA PRO A 404 -3.57 -2.35 -29.87
C PRO A 404 -4.32 -1.04 -30.14
N ASP A 405 -5.59 -1.12 -30.52
CA ASP A 405 -6.44 0.01 -30.92
C ASP A 405 -7.13 0.70 -29.73
N LEU A 406 -6.93 0.19 -28.50
CA LEU A 406 -7.49 0.83 -27.31
C LEU A 406 -6.93 2.26 -27.18
N GLU A 407 -7.83 3.24 -27.04
CA GLU A 407 -7.45 4.62 -26.83
C GLU A 407 -6.65 4.78 -25.52
N ARG A 408 -5.46 5.38 -25.62
CA ARG A 408 -4.53 5.64 -24.51
C ARG A 408 -4.24 7.15 -24.44
N PRO A 409 -5.06 7.91 -23.71
CA PRO A 409 -4.88 9.35 -23.56
C PRO A 409 -3.51 9.74 -22.96
N TYR A 410 -2.95 8.87 -22.12
CA TYR A 410 -1.58 8.91 -21.65
C TYR A 410 -0.86 7.61 -22.05
N ARG A 411 0.36 7.73 -22.55
CA ARG A 411 1.27 6.61 -22.84
C ARG A 411 2.49 6.69 -21.94
N THR A 412 2.88 5.58 -21.35
CA THR A 412 4.04 5.48 -20.47
C THR A 412 5.29 6.08 -21.16
N PHE A 413 5.82 7.12 -20.56
CA PHE A 413 7.03 7.79 -21.05
C PHE A 413 8.21 6.81 -21.09
N LEU A 414 9.04 6.85 -22.12
CA LEU A 414 10.15 5.91 -22.37
C LEU A 414 9.76 4.41 -22.36
N TYR A 415 8.50 4.07 -22.69
CA TYR A 415 8.12 2.67 -22.84
C TYR A 415 9.05 1.92 -23.82
N PRO A 416 9.55 0.70 -23.53
CA PRO A 416 9.15 -0.19 -22.42
C PRO A 416 10.01 -0.10 -21.15
N LEU A 417 10.90 0.88 -21.03
CA LEU A 417 11.92 0.94 -19.98
C LEU A 417 11.33 1.01 -18.56
N PRO A 418 10.38 1.91 -18.20
CA PRO A 418 9.85 1.95 -16.83
C PRO A 418 9.18 0.63 -16.39
N PRO A 419 8.26 0.01 -17.16
CA PRO A 419 7.69 -1.27 -16.72
C PRO A 419 8.75 -2.37 -16.64
N LEU A 420 9.79 -2.39 -17.48
CA LEU A 420 10.87 -3.37 -17.37
C LEU A 420 11.72 -3.16 -16.10
N ILE A 421 12.08 -1.92 -15.76
CA ILE A 421 12.79 -1.60 -14.51
C ILE A 421 11.97 -2.09 -13.32
N TYR A 422 10.68 -1.75 -13.27
CA TYR A 422 9.79 -2.19 -12.19
C TYR A 422 9.75 -3.72 -12.06
N LEU A 423 9.51 -4.43 -13.18
CA LEU A 423 9.41 -5.88 -13.19
C LEU A 423 10.72 -6.56 -12.80
N THR A 424 11.86 -6.04 -13.25
CA THR A 424 13.17 -6.59 -12.92
C THR A 424 13.48 -6.44 -11.42
N LEU A 425 13.34 -5.23 -10.88
CA LEU A 425 13.59 -4.95 -9.48
C LEU A 425 12.62 -5.71 -8.57
N THR A 426 11.33 -5.65 -8.87
CA THR A 426 10.30 -6.33 -8.08
C THR A 426 10.44 -7.85 -8.20
N GLY A 427 10.68 -8.39 -9.39
CA GLY A 427 10.90 -9.83 -9.60
C GLY A 427 12.12 -10.35 -8.85
N TRP A 428 13.21 -9.59 -8.86
CA TRP A 428 14.42 -9.88 -8.10
C TRP A 428 14.14 -9.89 -6.58
N THR A 429 13.48 -8.86 -6.07
CA THR A 429 13.05 -8.79 -4.66
C THR A 429 12.16 -9.99 -4.28
N LEU A 430 11.12 -10.29 -5.06
CA LEU A 430 10.22 -11.42 -4.79
C LEU A 430 10.95 -12.76 -4.77
N TRP A 431 11.90 -12.96 -5.67
CA TRP A 431 12.73 -14.16 -5.72
C TRP A 431 13.55 -14.35 -4.43
N PHE A 432 14.27 -13.32 -4.01
CA PHE A 432 15.09 -13.41 -2.80
C PHE A 432 14.27 -13.50 -1.52
N VAL A 433 13.09 -12.85 -1.45
CA VAL A 433 12.18 -13.04 -0.32
C VAL A 433 11.70 -14.48 -0.21
N LEU A 434 11.38 -15.15 -1.32
CA LEU A 434 11.01 -16.58 -1.28
C LEU A 434 12.15 -17.48 -0.80
N LEU A 435 13.40 -17.13 -1.09
CA LEU A 435 14.57 -17.89 -0.65
C LEU A 435 14.93 -17.64 0.81
N SER A 436 14.92 -16.38 1.25
CA SER A 436 15.42 -15.96 2.56
C SER A 436 14.32 -15.90 3.63
N ARG A 437 13.07 -15.66 3.23
CA ARG A 437 11.88 -15.56 4.09
C ARG A 437 10.74 -16.44 3.55
N PRO A 438 10.95 -17.76 3.44
CA PRO A 438 10.02 -18.67 2.78
C PRO A 438 8.65 -18.73 3.49
N VAL A 439 8.59 -18.58 4.79
CA VAL A 439 7.35 -18.62 5.57
C VAL A 439 6.44 -17.47 5.16
N GLU A 440 6.96 -16.24 5.16
CA GLU A 440 6.22 -15.04 4.80
C GLU A 440 5.82 -15.06 3.32
N GLY A 441 6.71 -15.50 2.43
CA GLY A 441 6.42 -15.67 1.01
C GLY A 441 5.30 -16.69 0.76
N LEU A 442 5.34 -17.85 1.43
CA LEU A 442 4.31 -18.89 1.31
C LEU A 442 2.96 -18.43 1.91
N PHE A 443 2.97 -17.67 3.01
CA PHE A 443 1.75 -17.04 3.52
C PHE A 443 1.11 -16.10 2.47
N GLY A 444 1.91 -15.27 1.81
CA GLY A 444 1.43 -14.41 0.72
C GLY A 444 0.82 -15.21 -0.43
N LEU A 445 1.49 -16.27 -0.89
CA LEU A 445 0.97 -17.18 -1.91
C LEU A 445 -0.30 -17.91 -1.44
N GLY A 446 -0.37 -18.28 -0.16
CA GLY A 446 -1.55 -18.90 0.46
C GLY A 446 -2.79 -17.98 0.41
N ILE A 447 -2.61 -16.69 0.64
CA ILE A 447 -3.69 -15.70 0.53
C ILE A 447 -4.18 -15.59 -0.92
N ILE A 448 -3.26 -15.53 -1.89
CA ILE A 448 -3.62 -15.52 -3.31
C ILE A 448 -4.37 -16.81 -3.68
N GLY A 449 -3.87 -17.96 -3.24
CA GLY A 449 -4.51 -19.27 -3.44
C GLY A 449 -5.92 -19.35 -2.82
N SER A 450 -6.09 -18.82 -1.59
CA SER A 450 -7.40 -18.78 -0.94
C SER A 450 -8.41 -17.91 -1.71
N GLY A 451 -7.96 -16.78 -2.27
CA GLY A 451 -8.77 -15.94 -3.14
C GLY A 451 -9.21 -16.66 -4.41
N LEU A 452 -8.32 -17.45 -5.01
CA LEU A 452 -8.65 -18.25 -6.19
C LEU A 452 -9.69 -19.35 -5.87
N LEU A 453 -9.52 -20.05 -4.74
CA LEU A 453 -10.49 -21.03 -4.26
C LEU A 453 -11.86 -20.39 -4.02
N LEU A 454 -11.91 -19.26 -3.34
CA LEU A 454 -13.16 -18.53 -3.10
C LEU A 454 -13.86 -18.10 -4.41
N TYR A 455 -13.09 -17.68 -5.41
CA TYR A 455 -13.64 -17.37 -6.73
C TYR A 455 -14.32 -18.57 -7.36
N PHE A 456 -13.66 -19.73 -7.37
CA PHE A 456 -14.24 -20.95 -7.93
C PHE A 456 -15.51 -21.38 -7.20
N PHE A 457 -15.50 -21.38 -5.85
CA PHE A 457 -16.71 -21.69 -5.07
C PHE A 457 -17.87 -20.72 -5.35
N SER A 458 -17.56 -19.43 -5.51
CA SER A 458 -18.54 -18.40 -5.86
C SER A 458 -19.15 -18.65 -7.25
N SER A 459 -18.32 -18.99 -8.23
CA SER A 459 -18.76 -19.25 -9.61
C SER A 459 -19.60 -20.52 -9.72
N PHE A 460 -19.24 -21.59 -9.00
CA PHE A 460 -20.04 -22.83 -8.96
C PHE A 460 -21.42 -22.61 -8.36
N LYS A 461 -21.53 -21.82 -7.29
CA LYS A 461 -22.81 -21.53 -6.64
C LYS A 461 -23.72 -20.67 -7.54
N ALA A 462 -23.17 -19.74 -8.29
CA ALA A 462 -23.92 -18.94 -9.22
C ALA A 462 -24.48 -19.79 -10.41
N ALA A 463 -23.69 -20.75 -10.90
CA ALA A 463 -24.11 -21.65 -11.97
C ALA A 463 -25.21 -22.64 -11.56
N ASN A 464 -25.31 -22.99 -10.27
CA ASN A 464 -26.34 -23.92 -9.76
C ASN A 464 -27.63 -23.22 -9.28
N THR A 465 -27.67 -21.89 -9.31
CA THR A 465 -28.87 -21.10 -8.93
C THR A 465 -29.58 -20.48 -10.12
N THR A 466 -29.05 -20.64 -11.33
CA THR A 466 -29.69 -20.31 -12.64
C THR A 466 -30.18 -21.58 -13.31
#